data_3c2d9ee2573a4c8ac1d841c5b3cae8d0
#
_entry.id   3c2d9ee2573a4c8ac1d841c5b3cae8d0
#
_cell.length_a   1.000
_cell.length_b   1.000
_cell.length_c   1.000
_cell.angle_alpha   90.00
_cell.angle_beta   90.00
_cell.angle_gamma   90.00
#
_symmetry.space_group_name_H-M   'P 1'
#
loop_
_entity.id
_entity.type
_entity.pdbx_description
1 polymer ?
#
loop_
_entity_poly.entity_id
_entity_poly.type
_entity_poly.pdbx_seq_one_letter_code
_entity_poly.pdbx_strand_id
1 'polypeptide(L)'
;MQIHSLQVGPIGTNCYLLCDEEAGVCAVIDPGGEAGWIRTAVENTDCKPCGIFLTHGHYDHTGAADELRTYWPEIPVYLNRRDRYEGDAYALQLFPRLAGEVRDYDEGDTLAVGDLTVTVLATPGHSEGSVTLRCGDVLFCGDTLFAGSCGRTDFLGGSMNKMMASLRRLGGLEGDLKVYPGHMEPSTLDRERRWNPYLLQAMGERG
;
A
#
# COMPACT_ATOMS: atom_id res chain seq x y z
N MET A 1 0.92 2.12 -18.64
CA MET A 1 0.99 2.21 -17.18
C MET A 1 1.95 3.32 -16.77
N GLN A 2 1.51 4.28 -15.99
CA GLN A 2 2.32 5.36 -15.40
C GLN A 2 2.07 5.40 -13.89
N ILE A 3 3.10 5.80 -13.11
CA ILE A 3 3.01 5.90 -11.66
C ILE A 3 3.48 7.28 -11.23
N HIS A 4 2.64 8.00 -10.48
CA HIS A 4 3.01 9.25 -9.83
C HIS A 4 3.11 9.03 -8.33
N SER A 5 4.14 9.59 -7.71
CA SER A 5 4.38 9.49 -6.27
C SER A 5 4.16 10.86 -5.62
N LEU A 6 3.41 10.89 -4.54
CA LEU A 6 3.15 12.06 -3.72
C LEU A 6 3.56 11.74 -2.28
N GLN A 7 4.28 12.62 -1.61
CA GLN A 7 4.51 12.48 -0.17
C GLN A 7 3.43 13.26 0.59
N VAL A 8 2.61 12.57 1.36
CA VAL A 8 1.44 13.14 2.04
C VAL A 8 1.48 12.90 3.54
N GLY A 9 0.75 13.73 4.27
CA GLY A 9 0.63 13.64 5.72
C GLY A 9 1.87 14.09 6.49
N PRO A 10 1.76 14.20 7.82
CA PRO A 10 2.82 14.78 8.66
C PRO A 10 4.09 13.93 8.75
N ILE A 11 4.01 12.65 8.40
CA ILE A 11 5.16 11.73 8.45
C ILE A 11 5.65 11.30 7.05
N GLY A 12 5.12 11.95 5.99
CA GLY A 12 5.62 11.80 4.63
C GLY A 12 5.33 10.43 4.00
N THR A 13 4.11 9.91 4.20
CA THR A 13 3.66 8.67 3.58
C THR A 13 3.62 8.80 2.06
N ASN A 14 4.08 7.81 1.35
CA ASN A 14 4.02 7.76 -0.11
C ASN A 14 2.61 7.35 -0.56
N CYS A 15 1.89 8.29 -1.14
CA CYS A 15 0.67 8.03 -1.89
C CYS A 15 1.01 7.85 -3.37
N TYR A 16 0.45 6.83 -4.01
CA TYR A 16 0.72 6.56 -5.42
C TYR A 16 -0.54 6.68 -6.27
N LEU A 17 -0.39 7.25 -7.47
CA LEU A 17 -1.38 7.18 -8.52
C LEU A 17 -0.91 6.15 -9.55
N LEU A 18 -1.62 5.04 -9.65
CA LEU A 18 -1.40 4.03 -10.68
C LEU A 18 -2.34 4.31 -11.85
N CYS A 19 -1.80 4.79 -12.97
CA CYS A 19 -2.57 5.22 -14.13
C CYS A 19 -2.45 4.24 -15.29
N ASP A 20 -3.59 3.89 -15.85
CA ASP A 20 -3.73 3.38 -17.20
C ASP A 20 -4.14 4.54 -18.11
N GLU A 21 -3.16 5.16 -18.78
CA GLU A 21 -3.40 6.34 -19.62
C GLU A 21 -4.21 6.00 -20.88
N GLU A 22 -4.07 4.76 -21.41
CA GLU A 22 -4.83 4.34 -22.59
C GLU A 22 -6.31 4.16 -22.26
N ALA A 23 -6.62 3.65 -21.08
CA ALA A 23 -8.00 3.52 -20.59
C ALA A 23 -8.53 4.82 -19.94
N GLY A 24 -7.65 5.79 -19.64
CA GLY A 24 -8.02 7.07 -19.02
C GLY A 24 -8.52 6.92 -17.59
N VAL A 25 -7.96 5.96 -16.82
CA VAL A 25 -8.34 5.70 -15.42
C VAL A 25 -7.12 5.55 -14.52
N CYS A 26 -7.29 5.86 -13.22
CA CYS A 26 -6.24 5.65 -12.23
C CYS A 26 -6.78 5.13 -10.90
N ALA A 27 -5.96 4.40 -10.17
CA ALA A 27 -6.17 4.07 -8.77
C ALA A 27 -5.32 4.97 -7.87
N VAL A 28 -5.88 5.34 -6.72
CA VAL A 28 -5.14 6.04 -5.65
C VAL A 28 -4.76 5.01 -4.59
N ILE A 29 -3.47 4.89 -4.29
CA ILE A 29 -2.95 3.93 -3.32
C ILE A 29 -2.43 4.72 -2.12
N ASP A 30 -2.87 4.34 -0.92
CA ASP A 30 -2.48 4.90 0.37
C ASP A 30 -2.57 6.44 0.46
N PRO A 31 -3.77 7.05 0.31
CA PRO A 31 -3.96 8.48 0.48
C PRO A 31 -3.92 8.89 1.95
N GLY A 32 -2.72 9.06 2.50
CA GLY A 32 -2.49 9.30 3.93
C GLY A 32 -2.85 10.69 4.44
N GLY A 33 -3.00 11.68 3.55
CA GLY A 33 -3.32 13.07 3.90
C GLY A 33 -3.47 13.95 2.67
N GLU A 34 -3.69 15.25 2.87
CA GLU A 34 -3.77 16.29 1.83
C GLU A 34 -4.68 15.92 0.63
N ALA A 35 -5.93 15.54 0.89
CA ALA A 35 -6.90 15.14 -0.13
C ALA A 35 -7.02 16.13 -1.31
N GLY A 36 -6.97 17.43 -1.03
CA GLY A 36 -7.01 18.47 -2.08
C GLY A 36 -5.81 18.42 -3.01
N TRP A 37 -4.61 18.08 -2.49
CA TRP A 37 -3.42 17.92 -3.32
C TRP A 37 -3.49 16.64 -4.15
N ILE A 38 -3.89 15.51 -3.54
CA ILE A 38 -4.11 14.25 -4.26
C ILE A 38 -5.13 14.44 -5.39
N ARG A 39 -6.26 15.12 -5.10
CA ARG A 39 -7.26 15.45 -6.11
C ARG A 39 -6.65 16.21 -7.28
N THR A 40 -5.90 17.28 -7.00
CA THR A 40 -5.24 18.07 -8.05
C THR A 40 -4.25 17.23 -8.85
N ALA A 41 -3.49 16.34 -8.19
CA ALA A 41 -2.57 15.45 -8.87
C ALA A 41 -3.31 14.46 -9.80
N VAL A 42 -4.45 13.91 -9.37
CA VAL A 42 -5.32 13.07 -10.22
C VAL A 42 -5.83 13.86 -11.42
N GLU A 43 -6.35 15.07 -11.20
CA GLU A 43 -6.86 15.95 -12.29
C GLU A 43 -5.77 16.26 -13.34
N ASN A 44 -4.50 16.34 -12.92
CA ASN A 44 -3.35 16.58 -13.82
C ASN A 44 -2.92 15.33 -14.61
N THR A 45 -3.44 14.15 -14.32
CA THR A 45 -3.16 12.94 -15.11
C THR A 45 -4.10 12.74 -16.29
N ASP A 46 -5.13 13.55 -16.41
CA ASP A 46 -6.26 13.37 -17.35
C ASP A 46 -7.00 12.02 -17.16
N CYS A 47 -6.71 11.29 -16.07
CA CYS A 47 -7.35 10.01 -15.73
C CYS A 47 -8.50 10.22 -14.74
N LYS A 48 -9.51 9.36 -14.84
CA LYS A 48 -10.60 9.32 -13.86
C LYS A 48 -10.24 8.33 -12.73
N PRO A 49 -10.41 8.69 -11.45
CA PRO A 49 -10.15 7.77 -10.36
C PRO A 49 -11.17 6.62 -10.37
N CYS A 50 -10.69 5.38 -10.29
CA CYS A 50 -11.50 4.17 -10.33
C CYS A 50 -11.52 3.39 -9.00
N GLY A 51 -10.64 3.72 -8.06
CA GLY A 51 -10.58 3.09 -6.75
C GLY A 51 -9.55 3.70 -5.83
N ILE A 52 -9.75 3.55 -4.52
CA ILE A 52 -8.76 3.80 -3.47
C ILE A 52 -8.35 2.44 -2.91
N PHE A 53 -7.06 2.11 -2.99
CA PHE A 53 -6.51 0.83 -2.55
C PHE A 53 -5.59 1.07 -1.37
N LEU A 54 -5.91 0.50 -0.21
CA LEU A 54 -5.20 0.73 1.05
C LEU A 54 -4.34 -0.48 1.38
N THR A 55 -3.02 -0.35 1.35
CA THR A 55 -2.12 -1.47 1.68
C THR A 55 -2.33 -1.99 3.10
N HIS A 56 -2.72 -1.11 4.02
CA HIS A 56 -3.11 -1.43 5.38
C HIS A 56 -3.93 -0.29 6.01
N GLY A 57 -4.40 -0.49 7.24
CA GLY A 57 -5.40 0.37 7.86
C GLY A 57 -4.86 1.51 8.72
N HIS A 58 -3.56 1.77 8.81
CA HIS A 58 -3.03 2.84 9.65
C HIS A 58 -3.45 4.23 9.15
N TYR A 59 -3.62 5.15 10.11
CA TYR A 59 -4.15 6.50 9.90
C TYR A 59 -3.39 7.30 8.84
N ASP A 60 -2.08 7.11 8.76
CA ASP A 60 -1.21 7.82 7.82
C ASP A 60 -1.27 7.27 6.38
N HIS A 61 -1.90 6.11 6.16
CA HIS A 61 -2.22 5.56 4.84
C HIS A 61 -3.67 5.77 4.44
N THR A 62 -4.56 6.04 5.40
CA THR A 62 -6.01 6.12 5.17
C THR A 62 -6.58 7.53 5.33
N GLY A 63 -5.80 8.48 5.87
CA GLY A 63 -6.28 9.75 6.42
C GLY A 63 -7.05 10.65 5.46
N ALA A 64 -6.80 10.58 4.15
CA ALA A 64 -7.53 11.35 3.15
C ALA A 64 -8.66 10.56 2.45
N ALA A 65 -8.82 9.25 2.72
CA ALA A 65 -9.76 8.42 1.97
C ALA A 65 -11.21 8.93 2.03
N ASP A 66 -11.68 9.33 3.22
CA ASP A 66 -13.05 9.83 3.40
C ASP A 66 -13.25 11.22 2.77
N GLU A 67 -12.27 12.11 2.84
CA GLU A 67 -12.35 13.41 2.17
C GLU A 67 -12.33 13.24 0.64
N LEU A 68 -11.53 12.32 0.09
CA LEU A 68 -11.52 12.02 -1.34
C LEU A 68 -12.88 11.51 -1.83
N ARG A 69 -13.62 10.76 -1.00
CA ARG A 69 -14.99 10.37 -1.31
C ARG A 69 -15.96 11.56 -1.45
N THR A 70 -15.67 12.70 -0.83
CA THR A 70 -16.50 13.90 -1.03
C THR A 70 -16.34 14.47 -2.43
N TYR A 71 -15.16 14.28 -3.05
CA TYR A 71 -14.90 14.68 -4.43
C TYR A 71 -15.37 13.61 -5.43
N TRP A 72 -15.29 12.33 -5.05
CA TRP A 72 -15.64 11.17 -5.88
C TRP A 72 -16.58 10.21 -5.12
N PRO A 73 -17.87 10.54 -4.96
CA PRO A 73 -18.79 9.80 -4.08
C PRO A 73 -18.95 8.31 -4.41
N GLU A 74 -18.79 7.95 -5.68
CA GLU A 74 -18.95 6.55 -6.14
C GLU A 74 -17.65 5.75 -6.12
N ILE A 75 -16.52 6.37 -5.70
CA ILE A 75 -15.23 5.68 -5.72
C ILE A 75 -15.21 4.54 -4.69
N PRO A 76 -14.93 3.29 -5.09
CA PRO A 76 -14.78 2.20 -4.15
C PRO A 76 -13.49 2.34 -3.36
N VAL A 77 -13.55 2.04 -2.06
CA VAL A 77 -12.38 1.94 -1.17
C VAL A 77 -12.19 0.50 -0.78
N TYR A 78 -10.97 0.01 -0.88
CA TYR A 78 -10.59 -1.36 -0.56
C TYR A 78 -9.60 -1.39 0.60
N LEU A 79 -9.88 -2.23 1.58
CA LEU A 79 -9.02 -2.48 2.75
C LEU A 79 -9.24 -3.89 3.25
N ASN A 80 -8.16 -4.60 3.57
CA ASN A 80 -8.28 -5.91 4.21
C ASN A 80 -9.04 -5.81 5.54
N ARG A 81 -10.04 -6.69 5.73
CA ARG A 81 -10.92 -6.68 6.92
C ARG A 81 -10.15 -6.85 8.24
N ARG A 82 -8.96 -7.46 8.22
CA ARG A 82 -8.15 -7.65 9.43
C ARG A 82 -7.63 -6.34 10.01
N ASP A 83 -7.62 -5.27 9.20
CA ASP A 83 -7.23 -3.91 9.62
C ASP A 83 -8.44 -2.99 9.87
N ARG A 84 -9.65 -3.54 9.89
CA ARG A 84 -10.87 -2.82 10.27
C ARG A 84 -11.16 -3.06 11.74
N TYR A 85 -10.63 -2.19 12.58
CA TYR A 85 -10.81 -2.31 14.02
C TYR A 85 -12.09 -1.62 14.50
N GLU A 86 -12.80 -2.30 15.41
CA GLU A 86 -13.97 -1.76 16.12
C GLU A 86 -13.68 -1.64 17.65
N GLY A 87 -12.40 -1.51 17.99
CA GLY A 87 -11.92 -1.62 19.35
C GLY A 87 -11.96 -0.31 20.14
N ASP A 88 -11.10 -0.24 21.13
CA ASP A 88 -10.94 0.90 22.02
C ASP A 88 -10.32 2.14 21.32
N ALA A 89 -10.18 3.23 22.09
CA ALA A 89 -9.65 4.49 21.56
C ALA A 89 -8.23 4.37 21.01
N TYR A 90 -7.39 3.49 21.56
CA TYR A 90 -6.02 3.28 21.07
C TYR A 90 -6.04 2.59 19.70
N ALA A 91 -6.84 1.53 19.55
CA ALA A 91 -6.99 0.86 18.27
C ALA A 91 -7.51 1.81 17.19
N LEU A 92 -8.53 2.63 17.52
CA LEU A 92 -9.10 3.61 16.58
C LEU A 92 -8.18 4.80 16.28
N GLN A 93 -7.22 5.09 17.13
CA GLN A 93 -6.19 6.10 16.84
C GLN A 93 -5.20 5.60 15.78
N LEU A 94 -4.85 4.32 15.81
CA LEU A 94 -3.98 3.69 14.81
C LEU A 94 -4.74 3.34 13.52
N PHE A 95 -5.94 2.77 13.66
CA PHE A 95 -6.79 2.29 12.58
C PHE A 95 -8.12 3.05 12.61
N PRO A 96 -8.19 4.26 12.03
CA PRO A 96 -9.41 5.05 12.03
C PRO A 96 -10.51 4.35 11.24
N ARG A 97 -11.75 4.49 11.70
CA ARG A 97 -12.91 4.02 10.95
C ARG A 97 -13.07 4.86 9.69
N LEU A 98 -13.17 4.19 8.56
CA LEU A 98 -13.53 4.82 7.30
C LEU A 98 -15.06 4.93 7.18
N ALA A 99 -15.53 6.07 6.67
CA ALA A 99 -16.94 6.28 6.43
C ALA A 99 -17.44 5.46 5.23
N GLY A 100 -18.72 5.08 5.26
CA GLY A 100 -19.37 4.38 4.16
C GLY A 100 -18.89 2.95 3.92
N GLU A 101 -19.16 2.43 2.72
CA GLU A 101 -18.78 1.07 2.35
C GLU A 101 -17.27 0.97 2.10
N VAL A 102 -16.63 0.02 2.76
CA VAL A 102 -15.26 -0.39 2.49
C VAL A 102 -15.28 -1.83 2.01
N ARG A 103 -14.83 -2.06 0.80
CA ARG A 103 -14.77 -3.40 0.21
C ARG A 103 -13.59 -4.16 0.77
N ASP A 104 -13.80 -5.45 1.02
CA ASP A 104 -12.75 -6.34 1.46
C ASP A 104 -11.93 -6.84 0.28
N TYR A 105 -10.64 -7.07 0.51
CA TYR A 105 -9.80 -7.85 -0.37
C TYR A 105 -8.75 -8.63 0.45
N ASP A 106 -8.30 -9.75 -0.08
CA ASP A 106 -7.33 -10.63 0.59
C ASP A 106 -6.42 -11.30 -0.46
N GLU A 107 -5.63 -12.22 -0.01
CA GLU A 107 -4.70 -13.02 -0.81
C GLU A 107 -5.32 -13.53 -2.11
N GLY A 108 -4.65 -13.22 -3.23
CA GLY A 108 -5.02 -13.70 -4.55
C GLY A 108 -6.13 -12.93 -5.25
N ASP A 109 -6.80 -11.98 -4.55
CA ASP A 109 -7.77 -11.11 -5.19
C ASP A 109 -7.13 -10.22 -6.24
N THR A 110 -7.91 -9.85 -7.24
CA THR A 110 -7.47 -8.98 -8.33
C THR A 110 -8.39 -7.77 -8.47
N LEU A 111 -7.79 -6.61 -8.71
CA LEU A 111 -8.48 -5.35 -8.97
C LEU A 111 -8.09 -4.85 -10.36
N ALA A 112 -9.07 -4.32 -11.10
CA ALA A 112 -8.81 -3.72 -12.41
C ALA A 112 -8.58 -2.22 -12.30
N VAL A 113 -7.57 -1.72 -13.01
CA VAL A 113 -7.33 -0.30 -13.26
C VAL A 113 -7.23 -0.13 -14.78
N GLY A 114 -8.35 0.05 -15.46
CA GLY A 114 -8.44 -0.07 -16.91
C GLY A 114 -8.07 -1.51 -17.36
N ASP A 115 -7.07 -1.61 -18.21
CA ASP A 115 -6.53 -2.89 -18.68
C ASP A 115 -5.45 -3.47 -17.75
N LEU A 116 -5.04 -2.70 -16.73
CA LEU A 116 -4.07 -3.16 -15.73
C LEU A 116 -4.75 -4.05 -14.70
N THR A 117 -4.06 -5.13 -14.33
CA THR A 117 -4.49 -6.04 -13.26
C THR A 117 -3.59 -5.86 -12.06
N VAL A 118 -4.17 -5.49 -10.93
CA VAL A 118 -3.51 -5.41 -9.63
C VAL A 118 -3.84 -6.65 -8.82
N THR A 119 -2.85 -7.46 -8.48
CA THR A 119 -3.00 -8.66 -7.65
C THR A 119 -2.64 -8.35 -6.20
N VAL A 120 -3.48 -8.78 -5.27
CA VAL A 120 -3.29 -8.64 -3.82
C VAL A 120 -2.43 -9.79 -3.30
N LEU A 121 -1.34 -9.46 -2.66
CA LEU A 121 -0.45 -10.39 -1.96
C LEU A 121 -0.53 -10.11 -0.46
N ALA A 122 -1.03 -11.03 0.36
CA ALA A 122 -1.02 -10.86 1.81
C ALA A 122 0.43 -10.82 2.34
N THR A 123 0.78 -9.73 3.00
CA THR A 123 2.11 -9.50 3.61
C THR A 123 1.97 -9.00 5.05
N PRO A 124 1.32 -9.79 5.95
CA PRO A 124 1.14 -9.41 7.34
C PRO A 124 2.46 -9.29 8.08
N GLY A 125 2.46 -8.44 9.11
CA GLY A 125 3.64 -8.26 9.98
C GLY A 125 3.77 -6.86 10.53
N HIS A 126 3.56 -5.83 9.73
CA HIS A 126 3.40 -4.46 10.19
C HIS A 126 2.01 -4.27 10.82
N SER A 127 0.98 -4.71 10.12
CA SER A 127 -0.37 -4.95 10.63
C SER A 127 -0.84 -6.36 10.25
N GLU A 128 -1.98 -6.77 10.79
CA GLU A 128 -2.57 -8.08 10.50
C GLU A 128 -3.14 -8.16 9.08
N GLY A 129 -3.65 -7.04 8.58
CA GLY A 129 -4.25 -6.90 7.25
C GLY A 129 -3.32 -6.32 6.18
N SER A 130 -2.02 -6.15 6.48
CA SER A 130 -1.07 -5.62 5.50
C SER A 130 -1.01 -6.47 4.24
N VAL A 131 -1.04 -5.79 3.09
CA VAL A 131 -0.89 -6.40 1.77
C VAL A 131 0.13 -5.65 0.93
N THR A 132 0.71 -6.36 -0.03
CA THR A 132 1.46 -5.78 -1.15
C THR A 132 0.60 -5.88 -2.40
N LEU A 133 0.46 -4.78 -3.12
CA LEU A 133 -0.29 -4.72 -4.37
C LEU A 133 0.70 -4.87 -5.54
N ARG A 134 0.52 -5.90 -6.35
CA ARG A 134 1.38 -6.16 -7.52
C ARG A 134 0.67 -5.79 -8.82
N CYS A 135 1.32 -4.96 -9.63
CA CYS A 135 0.90 -4.66 -11.00
C CYS A 135 2.06 -4.87 -11.97
N GLY A 136 2.03 -5.95 -12.74
CA GLY A 136 3.13 -6.31 -13.64
C GLY A 136 4.46 -6.49 -12.90
N ASP A 137 5.44 -5.62 -13.20
CA ASP A 137 6.79 -5.57 -12.60
C ASP A 137 6.89 -4.62 -11.39
N VAL A 138 5.76 -4.17 -10.84
CA VAL A 138 5.70 -3.19 -9.76
C VAL A 138 5.05 -3.79 -8.51
N LEU A 139 5.62 -3.48 -7.34
CA LEU A 139 5.10 -3.81 -6.01
C LEU A 139 4.86 -2.52 -5.21
N PHE A 140 3.62 -2.25 -4.82
CA PHE A 140 3.30 -1.26 -3.79
C PHE A 140 3.24 -2.00 -2.45
N CYS A 141 4.32 -1.88 -1.69
CA CYS A 141 4.55 -2.74 -0.53
C CYS A 141 3.94 -2.22 0.78
N GLY A 142 3.35 -1.02 0.78
CA GLY A 142 2.99 -0.37 2.04
C GLY A 142 4.17 -0.43 3.02
N ASP A 143 3.88 -0.78 4.25
CA ASP A 143 4.88 -0.86 5.32
C ASP A 143 5.43 -2.29 5.53
N THR A 144 5.65 -3.02 4.43
CA THR A 144 6.29 -4.35 4.48
C THR A 144 7.77 -4.26 4.13
N LEU A 145 8.13 -3.82 2.93
CA LEU A 145 9.50 -3.76 2.44
C LEU A 145 9.88 -2.32 2.10
N PHE A 146 10.95 -1.81 2.74
CA PHE A 146 11.53 -0.49 2.51
C PHE A 146 12.92 -0.60 1.89
N ALA A 147 13.42 0.51 1.35
CA ALA A 147 14.81 0.60 0.90
C ALA A 147 15.78 0.36 2.07
N GLY A 148 16.42 -0.81 2.10
CA GLY A 148 17.35 -1.24 3.16
C GLY A 148 16.72 -1.50 4.52
N SER A 149 15.37 -1.58 4.63
CA SER A 149 14.66 -1.75 5.90
C SER A 149 13.33 -2.50 5.71
N CYS A 150 12.53 -2.56 6.76
CA CYS A 150 11.14 -3.02 6.75
C CYS A 150 10.29 -2.20 7.73
N GLY A 151 8.97 -2.34 7.64
CA GLY A 151 8.05 -1.70 8.57
C GLY A 151 8.22 -2.21 10.00
N ARG A 152 7.90 -1.35 10.97
CA ARG A 152 7.88 -1.71 12.39
C ARG A 152 6.80 -2.77 12.69
N THR A 153 7.00 -3.50 13.76
CA THR A 153 6.13 -4.65 14.12
C THR A 153 5.67 -4.63 15.57
N ASP A 154 5.80 -3.48 16.24
CA ASP A 154 5.50 -3.29 17.65
C ASP A 154 4.16 -2.58 17.94
N PHE A 155 3.42 -2.24 16.91
CA PHE A 155 2.04 -1.73 17.02
C PHE A 155 1.02 -2.86 17.10
N LEU A 156 -0.23 -2.49 17.38
CA LEU A 156 -1.37 -3.40 17.41
C LEU A 156 -1.47 -4.20 16.09
N GLY A 157 -1.54 -5.53 16.19
CA GLY A 157 -1.54 -6.42 15.02
C GLY A 157 -0.16 -6.71 14.43
N GLY A 158 0.90 -6.05 14.93
CA GLY A 158 2.27 -6.26 14.47
C GLY A 158 2.88 -7.59 14.92
N SER A 159 3.76 -8.16 14.09
CA SER A 159 4.47 -9.41 14.38
C SER A 159 5.73 -9.54 13.55
N MET A 160 6.90 -9.56 14.20
CA MET A 160 8.18 -9.77 13.51
C MET A 160 8.24 -11.12 12.79
N ASN A 161 7.67 -12.18 13.38
CA ASN A 161 7.65 -13.49 12.73
C ASN A 161 6.87 -13.49 11.42
N LYS A 162 5.71 -12.80 11.39
CA LYS A 162 4.91 -12.63 10.16
C LYS A 162 5.64 -11.73 9.17
N MET A 163 6.27 -10.64 9.63
CA MET A 163 7.07 -9.75 8.79
C MET A 163 8.19 -10.53 8.09
N MET A 164 8.93 -11.36 8.81
CA MET A 164 9.98 -12.18 8.21
C MET A 164 9.45 -13.18 7.18
N ALA A 165 8.27 -13.76 7.41
CA ALA A 165 7.62 -14.62 6.42
C ALA A 165 7.17 -13.83 5.18
N SER A 166 6.64 -12.64 5.35
CA SER A 166 6.23 -11.73 4.28
C SER A 166 7.42 -11.25 3.44
N LEU A 167 8.52 -10.86 4.10
CA LEU A 167 9.77 -10.50 3.43
C LEU A 167 10.34 -11.67 2.62
N ARG A 168 10.38 -12.88 3.20
CA ARG A 168 10.82 -14.09 2.47
C ARG A 168 9.97 -14.34 1.23
N ARG A 169 8.64 -14.17 1.35
CA ARG A 169 7.73 -14.29 0.22
C ARG A 169 8.06 -13.29 -0.88
N LEU A 170 8.18 -12.00 -0.55
CA LEU A 170 8.53 -10.96 -1.52
C LEU A 170 9.91 -11.22 -2.14
N GLY A 171 10.90 -11.57 -1.32
CA GLY A 171 12.24 -11.92 -1.79
C GLY A 171 12.28 -13.13 -2.74
N GLY A 172 11.32 -14.05 -2.63
CA GLY A 172 11.18 -15.21 -3.51
C GLY A 172 10.44 -14.95 -4.82
N LEU A 173 9.91 -13.76 -5.07
CA LEU A 173 9.25 -13.43 -6.34
C LEU A 173 10.27 -13.42 -7.49
N GLU A 174 9.86 -13.86 -8.67
CA GLU A 174 10.72 -13.88 -9.85
C GLU A 174 10.94 -12.48 -10.44
N GLY A 175 12.15 -12.21 -10.93
CA GLY A 175 12.55 -10.99 -11.61
C GLY A 175 12.98 -9.85 -10.68
N ASP A 176 13.47 -8.77 -11.27
CA ASP A 176 13.80 -7.53 -10.58
C ASP A 176 12.58 -6.59 -10.60
N LEU A 177 11.71 -6.75 -9.60
CA LEU A 177 10.50 -5.95 -9.48
C LEU A 177 10.81 -4.59 -8.84
N LYS A 178 10.16 -3.53 -9.31
CA LYS A 178 10.22 -2.20 -8.72
C LYS A 178 9.47 -2.20 -7.40
N VAL A 179 10.08 -1.67 -6.35
CA VAL A 179 9.53 -1.59 -4.99
C VAL A 179 9.13 -0.16 -4.70
N TYR A 180 7.84 0.07 -4.49
CA TYR A 180 7.24 1.33 -4.08
C TYR A 180 6.71 1.17 -2.64
N PRO A 181 7.50 1.62 -1.63
CA PRO A 181 7.16 1.46 -0.21
C PRO A 181 6.18 2.52 0.28
N GLY A 182 5.56 2.30 1.45
CA GLY A 182 4.74 3.30 2.14
C GLY A 182 5.55 4.50 2.65
N HIS A 183 6.81 4.28 2.98
CA HIS A 183 7.76 5.33 3.40
C HIS A 183 9.11 5.13 2.73
N MET A 184 9.94 6.18 2.77
CA MET A 184 11.27 6.23 2.18
C MET A 184 11.23 6.27 0.64
N GLU A 185 12.40 6.11 0.01
CA GLU A 185 12.53 6.12 -1.45
C GLU A 185 12.14 4.78 -2.09
N PRO A 186 11.72 4.77 -3.35
CA PRO A 186 11.56 3.55 -4.13
C PRO A 186 12.88 2.77 -4.28
N SER A 187 12.76 1.46 -4.48
CA SER A 187 13.90 0.55 -4.66
C SER A 187 13.60 -0.48 -5.74
N THR A 188 14.46 -1.51 -5.84
CA THR A 188 14.22 -2.69 -6.65
C THR A 188 14.44 -3.96 -5.81
N LEU A 189 13.74 -5.03 -6.17
CA LEU A 189 13.80 -6.27 -5.42
C LEU A 189 15.20 -6.88 -5.45
N ASP A 190 15.94 -6.75 -6.56
CA ASP A 190 17.32 -7.20 -6.66
C ASP A 190 18.29 -6.42 -5.77
N ARG A 191 18.06 -5.10 -5.63
CA ARG A 191 18.82 -4.28 -4.67
C ARG A 191 18.55 -4.75 -3.24
N GLU A 192 17.28 -4.93 -2.89
CA GLU A 192 16.90 -5.35 -1.54
C GLU A 192 17.39 -6.78 -1.22
N ARG A 193 17.35 -7.70 -2.15
CA ARG A 193 17.94 -9.04 -1.99
C ARG A 193 19.44 -9.01 -1.69
N ARG A 194 20.16 -8.00 -2.16
CA ARG A 194 21.63 -7.89 -1.97
C ARG A 194 22.01 -7.13 -0.71
N TRP A 195 21.19 -6.15 -0.31
CA TRP A 195 21.65 -5.16 0.67
C TRP A 195 20.70 -4.94 1.85
N ASN A 196 19.45 -5.38 1.78
CA ASN A 196 18.50 -5.22 2.89
C ASN A 196 18.75 -6.27 3.97
N PRO A 197 19.19 -5.87 5.17
CA PRO A 197 19.55 -6.84 6.21
C PRO A 197 18.36 -7.68 6.68
N TYR A 198 17.16 -7.13 6.68
CA TYR A 198 15.93 -7.86 7.06
C TYR A 198 15.54 -8.88 5.99
N LEU A 199 15.65 -8.51 4.70
CA LEU A 199 15.35 -9.43 3.62
C LEU A 199 16.39 -10.57 3.55
N LEU A 200 17.68 -10.25 3.69
CA LEU A 200 18.76 -11.26 3.78
C LEU A 200 18.52 -12.21 4.94
N GLN A 201 18.18 -11.70 6.13
CA GLN A 201 17.83 -12.52 7.27
C GLN A 201 16.60 -13.41 6.97
N ALA A 202 15.56 -12.84 6.36
CA ALA A 202 14.35 -13.58 5.99
C ALA A 202 14.62 -14.71 5.00
N MET A 203 15.52 -14.49 4.04
CA MET A 203 15.95 -15.49 3.05
C MET A 203 16.89 -16.55 3.61
N GLY A 204 17.37 -16.41 4.86
CA GLY A 204 18.32 -17.33 5.49
C GLY A 204 19.78 -17.07 5.11
N GLU A 205 20.06 -15.95 4.45
CA GLU A 205 21.41 -15.48 4.19
C GLU A 205 21.91 -14.73 5.43
N ARG A 206 23.04 -15.16 5.98
CA ARG A 206 23.66 -14.44 7.11
C ARG A 206 24.31 -13.17 6.55
N GLY A 207 23.84 -12.03 7.03
CA GLY A 207 24.49 -10.75 6.77
C GLY A 207 25.90 -10.69 7.39
#